data_20d15d9d4e5e8bf35df5da058314bc58
#
_entry.id   20d15d9d4e5e8bf35df5da058314bc58
#
_cell.length_a   1.000
_cell.length_b   1.000
_cell.length_c   1.000
_cell.angle_alpha   90.00
_cell.angle_beta   90.00
_cell.angle_gamma   90.00
#
_symmetry.space_group_name_H-M   'P 1'
#
loop_
_entity.id
_entity.type
_entity.pdbx_description
1 polymer ?
#
loop_
_entity_poly.entity_id
_entity_poly.type
_entity_poly.pdbx_seq_one_letter_code
_entity_poly.pdbx_strand_id
1 'polypeptide(L)'
;AQDEWNIRPNVKLTYGIRFDDLIFDNSDLQRNDAIYDLDFGGKHIDTGKWPKSRMQISPRVGFVWDVFKDNSLKVRGGTGIFTGRLPLVFFTNMPTNSNMVQNAVVFGTKYENGIAVSHDSRLDQLAGGMITNVDDAIKKFGLPTTIENPVAGSKISGVKDNFKMPQIWKTSLAVDYQLP
;
A
#
# COMPACT_ATOMS: atom_id res chain seq x y z
N ALA A 1 -13.61 10.14 -18.02
CA ALA A 1 -14.29 10.30 -19.31
C ALA A 1 -13.30 10.01 -20.44
N GLN A 2 -13.80 9.44 -21.52
CA GLN A 2 -13.03 9.17 -22.76
C GLN A 2 -13.98 9.34 -23.93
N ASP A 3 -13.48 9.88 -25.03
CA ASP A 3 -14.23 10.06 -26.26
C ASP A 3 -13.38 9.74 -27.48
N GLU A 4 -14.03 9.47 -28.61
CA GLU A 4 -13.42 9.16 -29.88
C GLU A 4 -13.95 10.12 -30.95
N TRP A 5 -13.03 10.74 -31.65
CA TRP A 5 -13.34 11.67 -32.71
C TRP A 5 -12.77 11.21 -34.04
N ASN A 6 -13.63 10.97 -35.02
CA ASN A 6 -13.24 10.71 -36.40
C ASN A 6 -13.00 12.03 -37.12
N ILE A 7 -11.75 12.51 -37.10
CA ILE A 7 -11.36 13.77 -37.76
C ILE A 7 -11.55 13.67 -39.27
N ARG A 8 -11.23 12.48 -39.82
CA ARG A 8 -11.43 12.09 -41.20
C ARG A 8 -11.83 10.62 -41.27
N PRO A 9 -12.37 10.13 -42.41
CA PRO A 9 -12.72 8.71 -42.53
C PRO A 9 -11.57 7.74 -42.23
N ASN A 10 -10.33 8.20 -42.41
CA ASN A 10 -9.11 7.41 -42.19
C ASN A 10 -8.26 7.90 -41.00
N VAL A 11 -8.74 8.86 -40.20
CA VAL A 11 -8.04 9.38 -39.03
C VAL A 11 -8.96 9.44 -37.83
N LYS A 12 -8.65 8.63 -36.82
CA LYS A 12 -9.35 8.58 -35.55
C LYS A 12 -8.47 9.10 -34.43
N LEU A 13 -8.98 10.00 -33.63
CA LEU A 13 -8.40 10.50 -32.41
C LEU A 13 -9.18 9.95 -31.23
N THR A 14 -8.47 9.45 -30.24
CA THR A 14 -9.04 9.07 -28.96
C THR A 14 -8.42 9.95 -27.89
N TYR A 15 -9.24 10.57 -27.06
CA TYR A 15 -8.76 11.40 -25.96
C TYR A 15 -9.59 11.15 -24.71
N GLY A 16 -8.98 11.38 -23.57
CA GLY A 16 -9.66 11.15 -22.32
C GLY A 16 -8.91 11.67 -21.12
N ILE A 17 -9.62 11.74 -20.04
CA ILE A 17 -9.12 12.13 -18.74
C ILE A 17 -9.69 11.21 -17.67
N ARG A 18 -8.82 10.75 -16.76
CA ARG A 18 -9.20 9.94 -15.62
C ARG A 18 -8.82 10.69 -14.34
N PHE A 19 -9.72 10.63 -13.39
CA PHE A 19 -9.51 11.15 -12.04
C PHE A 19 -9.43 9.98 -11.08
N ASP A 20 -8.35 9.90 -10.32
CA ASP A 20 -8.14 8.90 -9.30
C ASP A 20 -8.00 9.60 -7.95
N ASP A 21 -8.82 9.21 -7.00
CA ASP A 21 -8.73 9.67 -5.63
C ASP A 21 -8.66 8.48 -4.67
N LEU A 22 -7.73 8.55 -3.72
CA LEU A 22 -7.55 7.54 -2.70
C LEU A 22 -8.03 8.12 -1.38
N ILE A 23 -9.16 7.64 -0.93
CA ILE A 23 -9.79 8.08 0.32
C ILE A 23 -9.51 7.02 1.39
N PHE A 24 -9.02 7.46 2.54
CA PHE A 24 -8.79 6.63 3.72
C PHE A 24 -9.73 7.07 4.84
N ASP A 25 -10.18 6.09 5.61
CA ASP A 25 -10.88 6.31 6.86
C ASP A 25 -9.88 6.21 8.02
N ASN A 26 -9.87 7.21 8.90
CA ASN A 26 -9.00 7.27 10.06
C ASN A 26 -9.68 6.79 11.36
N SER A 27 -10.93 6.32 11.30
CA SER A 27 -11.74 6.02 12.47
C SER A 27 -11.12 5.00 13.42
N ASP A 28 -10.36 4.04 12.86
CA ASP A 28 -9.78 2.91 13.61
C ASP A 28 -8.29 3.08 13.91
N LEU A 29 -7.69 4.19 13.49
CA LEU A 29 -6.28 4.45 13.76
C LEU A 29 -6.08 5.09 15.12
N GLN A 30 -5.07 4.60 15.83
CA GLN A 30 -4.62 5.15 17.10
C GLN A 30 -3.17 5.63 16.99
N ARG A 31 -2.92 6.84 17.47
CA ARG A 31 -1.57 7.38 17.49
C ARG A 31 -0.78 6.78 18.64
N ASN A 32 0.41 6.32 18.34
CA ASN A 32 1.41 5.99 19.34
C ASN A 32 2.24 7.23 19.65
N ASP A 33 2.05 7.81 20.83
CA ASP A 33 2.72 9.04 21.23
C ASP A 33 4.23 8.83 21.40
N ALA A 34 4.67 7.67 21.85
CA ALA A 34 6.09 7.35 21.96
C ALA A 34 6.82 7.35 20.58
N ILE A 35 6.10 7.00 19.50
CA ILE A 35 6.63 7.11 18.14
C ILE A 35 6.55 8.56 17.65
N TYR A 36 5.45 9.25 17.95
CA TYR A 36 5.23 10.61 17.51
C TYR A 36 6.27 11.58 18.08
N ASP A 37 6.69 11.37 19.33
CA ASP A 37 7.68 12.20 20.02
C ASP A 37 9.12 12.01 19.49
N LEU A 38 9.36 10.96 18.70
CA LEU A 38 10.65 10.78 18.05
C LEU A 38 10.86 11.82 16.93
N ASP A 39 12.05 12.41 16.89
CA ASP A 39 12.44 13.35 15.85
C ASP A 39 13.23 12.63 14.74
N PHE A 40 12.69 12.66 13.54
CA PHE A 40 13.32 12.13 12.32
C PHE A 40 13.85 13.28 11.44
N GLY A 41 14.72 14.08 11.95
CA GLY A 41 15.28 15.25 11.26
C GLY A 41 14.24 16.37 11.08
N GLY A 42 13.61 16.78 12.15
CA GLY A 42 12.54 17.79 12.17
C GLY A 42 11.18 17.30 11.69
N LYS A 43 10.99 15.99 11.62
CA LYS A 43 9.72 15.35 11.20
C LYS A 43 9.27 14.35 12.24
N HIS A 44 7.96 14.28 12.42
CA HIS A 44 7.31 13.31 13.29
C HIS A 44 6.46 12.34 12.45
N ILE A 45 6.34 11.10 12.91
CA ILE A 45 5.50 10.08 12.28
C ILE A 45 4.23 9.95 13.11
N ASP A 46 3.10 10.30 12.52
CA ASP A 46 1.79 10.14 13.15
C ASP A 46 1.16 8.82 12.68
N THR A 47 1.17 7.81 13.55
CA THR A 47 0.58 6.49 13.24
C THR A 47 -0.95 6.49 13.35
N GLY A 48 -1.56 7.56 13.86
CA GLY A 48 -3.00 7.73 13.99
C GLY A 48 -3.67 8.38 12.79
N LYS A 49 -2.93 8.65 11.70
CA LYS A 49 -3.48 9.32 10.53
C LYS A 49 -2.99 8.70 9.23
N TRP A 50 -3.94 8.45 8.34
CA TRP A 50 -3.64 8.19 6.94
C TRP A 50 -3.24 9.47 6.21
N PRO A 51 -2.53 9.36 5.08
CA PRO A 51 -2.26 10.51 4.23
C PRO A 51 -3.57 11.14 3.75
N LYS A 52 -3.53 12.45 3.54
CA LYS A 52 -4.67 13.18 3.00
C LYS A 52 -4.99 12.68 1.59
N SER A 53 -6.28 12.50 1.32
CA SER A 53 -6.75 12.23 -0.03
C SER A 53 -6.24 13.30 -1.01
N ARG A 54 -5.78 12.84 -2.17
CA ARG A 54 -5.31 13.71 -3.25
C ARG A 54 -5.75 13.18 -4.59
N MET A 55 -6.63 13.91 -5.21
CA MET A 55 -7.05 13.62 -6.58
C MET A 55 -5.86 13.71 -7.54
N GLN A 56 -5.67 12.67 -8.33
CA GLN A 56 -4.66 12.59 -9.38
C GLN A 56 -5.34 12.54 -10.75
N ILE A 57 -4.79 13.31 -11.67
CA ILE A 57 -5.34 13.49 -13.00
C ILE A 57 -4.47 12.74 -14.00
N SER A 58 -5.09 11.93 -14.83
CA SER A 58 -4.44 11.06 -15.81
C SER A 58 -5.02 11.32 -17.21
N PRO A 59 -4.56 12.38 -17.90
CA PRO A 59 -4.93 12.65 -19.28
C PRO A 59 -4.26 11.66 -20.22
N ARG A 60 -4.94 11.37 -21.33
CA ARG A 60 -4.41 10.52 -22.39
C ARG A 60 -4.96 10.94 -23.75
N VAL A 61 -4.14 10.77 -24.78
CA VAL A 61 -4.50 10.97 -26.16
C VAL A 61 -3.87 9.88 -27.01
N GLY A 62 -4.59 9.42 -28.01
CA GLY A 62 -4.12 8.46 -28.97
C GLY A 62 -4.71 8.73 -30.33
N PHE A 63 -4.06 8.23 -31.37
CA PHE A 63 -4.54 8.33 -32.74
C PHE A 63 -4.32 7.03 -33.50
N VAL A 64 -5.14 6.84 -34.51
CA VAL A 64 -4.98 5.81 -35.54
C VAL A 64 -5.19 6.49 -36.89
N TRP A 65 -4.23 6.33 -37.77
CA TRP A 65 -4.26 6.86 -39.13
C TRP A 65 -4.04 5.73 -40.13
N ASP A 66 -5.03 5.46 -40.97
CA ASP A 66 -4.93 4.63 -42.13
C ASP A 66 -4.43 5.48 -43.29
N VAL A 67 -3.14 5.34 -43.65
CA VAL A 67 -2.45 6.25 -44.56
C VAL A 67 -3.05 6.20 -45.95
N PHE A 68 -3.30 5.01 -46.47
CA PHE A 68 -3.79 4.80 -47.83
C PHE A 68 -5.28 4.54 -47.95
N LYS A 69 -5.99 4.44 -46.81
CA LYS A 69 -7.44 4.19 -46.71
C LYS A 69 -7.87 2.77 -47.18
N ASP A 70 -6.94 1.87 -47.34
CA ASP A 70 -7.13 0.49 -47.72
C ASP A 70 -6.69 -0.53 -46.67
N ASN A 71 -6.32 -0.01 -45.50
CA ASN A 71 -5.78 -0.74 -44.33
C ASN A 71 -4.40 -1.37 -44.55
N SER A 72 -3.73 -1.11 -45.69
CA SER A 72 -2.40 -1.66 -45.97
C SER A 72 -1.31 -1.03 -45.09
N LEU A 73 -1.44 0.25 -44.73
CA LEU A 73 -0.50 0.93 -43.83
C LEU A 73 -1.26 1.75 -42.76
N LYS A 74 -1.09 1.37 -41.52
CA LYS A 74 -1.63 2.09 -40.38
C LYS A 74 -0.52 2.63 -39.49
N VAL A 75 -0.63 3.88 -39.11
CA VAL A 75 0.20 4.50 -38.10
C VAL A 75 -0.68 4.77 -36.87
N ARG A 76 -0.25 4.28 -35.74
CA ARG A 76 -0.97 4.50 -34.48
C ARG A 76 0.00 4.93 -33.40
N GLY A 77 -0.48 5.77 -32.53
CA GLY A 77 0.32 6.26 -31.44
C GLY A 77 -0.52 6.84 -30.32
N GLY A 78 0.13 7.09 -29.22
CA GLY A 78 -0.55 7.72 -28.09
C GLY A 78 0.41 8.10 -26.98
N THR A 79 -0.04 9.00 -26.18
CA THR A 79 0.67 9.46 -24.99
C THR A 79 -0.31 9.70 -23.85
N GLY A 80 0.15 9.55 -22.63
CA GLY A 80 -0.70 9.81 -21.49
C GLY A 80 0.00 9.56 -20.16
N ILE A 81 -0.64 10.06 -19.12
CA ILE A 81 -0.28 9.82 -17.74
C ILE A 81 -1.15 8.68 -17.19
N PHE A 82 -0.51 7.74 -16.53
CA PHE A 82 -1.18 6.56 -15.97
C PHE A 82 -0.88 6.50 -14.48
N THR A 83 -1.93 6.56 -13.66
CA THR A 83 -1.83 6.38 -12.22
C THR A 83 -1.87 4.89 -11.90
N GLY A 84 -0.81 4.40 -11.26
CA GLY A 84 -0.71 3.04 -10.75
C GLY A 84 -1.29 2.89 -9.36
N ARG A 85 -1.61 1.65 -8.95
CA ARG A 85 -1.94 1.31 -7.55
C ARG A 85 -0.71 0.74 -6.87
N LEU A 86 -0.41 1.25 -5.68
CA LEU A 86 0.46 0.54 -4.76
C LEU A 86 -0.30 -0.62 -4.11
N PRO A 87 0.37 -1.75 -3.85
CA PRO A 87 -0.21 -2.80 -3.01
C PRO A 87 -0.61 -2.23 -1.65
N LEU A 88 -1.82 -2.55 -1.19
CA LEU A 88 -2.36 -2.02 0.07
C LEU A 88 -1.54 -2.45 1.29
N VAL A 89 -0.76 -3.52 1.17
CA VAL A 89 0.14 -3.99 2.24
C VAL A 89 1.11 -2.91 2.73
N PHE A 90 1.53 -1.97 1.88
CA PHE A 90 2.37 -0.85 2.30
C PHE A 90 1.66 0.09 3.28
N PHE A 91 0.35 0.21 3.13
CA PHE A 91 -0.47 1.02 4.04
C PHE A 91 -0.82 0.24 5.32
N THR A 92 -1.18 -1.03 5.21
CA THR A 92 -1.55 -1.85 6.38
C THR A 92 -0.39 -2.06 7.35
N ASN A 93 0.85 -1.94 6.89
CA ASN A 93 2.01 -1.98 7.76
C ASN A 93 2.10 -0.78 8.72
N MET A 94 1.45 0.34 8.43
CA MET A 94 1.47 1.49 9.33
C MET A 94 0.75 1.19 10.66
N PRO A 95 -0.53 0.79 10.69
CA PRO A 95 -1.19 0.42 11.93
C PRO A 95 -0.58 -0.83 12.58
N THR A 96 -0.19 -1.84 11.80
CA THR A 96 0.37 -3.10 12.34
C THR A 96 1.68 -2.86 13.09
N ASN A 97 2.55 -1.98 12.58
CA ASN A 97 3.84 -1.67 13.19
C ASN A 97 3.78 -0.48 14.17
N SER A 98 2.58 0.04 14.43
CA SER A 98 2.39 1.15 15.37
C SER A 98 2.47 0.73 16.84
N ASN A 99 2.43 -0.57 17.15
CA ASN A 99 2.25 -1.13 18.47
C ASN A 99 0.93 -0.70 19.17
N MET A 100 -0.08 -0.28 18.41
CA MET A 100 -1.37 0.17 18.93
C MET A 100 -2.52 -0.77 18.58
N VAL A 101 -2.31 -1.75 17.69
CA VAL A 101 -3.37 -2.68 17.23
C VAL A 101 -3.08 -4.14 17.60
N GLN A 102 -1.89 -4.44 18.10
CA GLN A 102 -1.51 -5.81 18.46
C GLN A 102 -0.46 -5.82 19.55
N ASN A 103 -0.54 -6.82 20.42
CA ASN A 103 0.53 -7.21 21.32
C ASN A 103 1.25 -8.41 20.75
N ALA A 104 2.57 -8.41 20.80
CA ALA A 104 3.38 -9.57 20.45
C ALA A 104 3.91 -10.21 21.73
N VAL A 105 3.55 -11.48 21.93
CA VAL A 105 4.09 -12.28 23.02
C VAL A 105 4.96 -13.37 22.44
N VAL A 106 6.23 -13.36 22.82
CA VAL A 106 7.21 -14.34 22.35
C VAL A 106 7.45 -15.36 23.45
N PHE A 107 7.30 -16.61 23.10
CA PHE A 107 7.62 -17.73 23.98
C PHE A 107 8.97 -18.32 23.55
N GLY A 108 9.73 -18.83 24.50
CA GLY A 108 10.98 -19.48 24.16
C GLY A 108 12.01 -19.47 25.28
N THR A 109 13.16 -20.04 24.98
CA THR A 109 14.30 -20.03 25.87
C THR A 109 14.93 -18.65 25.90
N LYS A 110 15.13 -18.11 27.08
CA LYS A 110 15.90 -16.89 27.28
C LYS A 110 17.38 -17.17 27.19
N TYR A 111 18.13 -16.27 26.58
CA TYR A 111 19.58 -16.37 26.50
C TYR A 111 20.20 -15.14 27.20
N GLU A 112 21.14 -15.43 28.10
CA GLU A 112 21.99 -14.42 28.74
C GLU A 112 23.43 -14.76 28.42
N ASN A 113 24.16 -13.83 27.84
CA ASN A 113 25.55 -14.03 27.38
C ASN A 113 25.75 -15.26 26.48
N GLY A 114 24.74 -15.58 25.64
CA GLY A 114 24.79 -16.72 24.73
C GLY A 114 24.46 -18.06 25.36
N ILE A 115 24.18 -18.09 26.66
CA ILE A 115 23.82 -19.31 27.40
C ILE A 115 22.30 -19.32 27.64
N ALA A 116 21.65 -20.45 27.36
CA ALA A 116 20.24 -20.64 27.69
C ALA A 116 20.07 -20.70 29.22
N VAL A 117 19.39 -19.67 29.77
CA VAL A 117 19.24 -19.56 31.23
C VAL A 117 17.89 -19.98 31.77
N SER A 118 16.88 -20.01 30.93
CA SER A 118 15.54 -20.42 31.35
C SER A 118 14.71 -20.95 30.21
N HIS A 119 13.92 -21.94 30.54
CA HIS A 119 12.77 -22.37 29.75
C HIS A 119 11.57 -21.50 30.08
N ASP A 120 10.78 -21.13 29.08
CA ASP A 120 9.52 -20.43 29.32
C ASP A 120 8.46 -21.43 29.84
N SER A 121 8.19 -21.40 31.12
CA SER A 121 7.26 -22.31 31.76
C SER A 121 5.82 -22.21 31.23
N ARG A 122 5.49 -21.13 30.53
CA ARG A 122 4.18 -21.01 29.86
C ARG A 122 4.01 -22.08 28.77
N LEU A 123 5.11 -22.52 28.15
CA LEU A 123 5.08 -23.59 27.15
C LEU A 123 4.72 -24.93 27.72
N ASP A 124 4.99 -25.19 29.02
CA ASP A 124 4.65 -26.45 29.68
C ASP A 124 3.13 -26.66 29.76
N GLN A 125 2.37 -25.56 29.71
CA GLN A 125 0.91 -25.61 29.67
C GLN A 125 0.37 -26.15 28.35
N LEU A 126 1.16 -26.17 27.29
CA LEU A 126 0.81 -26.80 26.01
C LEU A 126 0.86 -28.31 26.05
N ALA A 127 1.61 -28.90 26.98
CA ALA A 127 1.68 -30.36 27.17
C ALA A 127 0.31 -30.98 27.51
N GLY A 128 -0.65 -30.20 27.96
CA GLY A 128 -2.03 -30.60 28.24
C GLY A 128 -2.98 -30.66 27.06
N GLY A 129 -2.50 -30.41 25.83
CA GLY A 129 -3.30 -30.46 24.63
C GLY A 129 -3.31 -29.16 23.84
N MET A 130 -3.92 -29.19 22.67
CA MET A 130 -4.02 -28.04 21.76
C MET A 130 -5.00 -27.00 22.32
N ILE A 131 -4.59 -25.74 22.27
CA ILE A 131 -5.48 -24.60 22.57
C ILE A 131 -6.27 -24.28 21.30
N THR A 132 -7.57 -24.42 21.37
CA THR A 132 -8.47 -24.20 20.23
C THR A 132 -9.28 -22.91 20.32
N ASN A 133 -9.19 -22.24 21.48
CA ASN A 133 -9.95 -21.02 21.76
C ASN A 133 -9.00 -19.91 22.21
N VAL A 134 -9.17 -18.71 21.65
CA VAL A 134 -8.37 -17.53 21.96
C VAL A 134 -8.53 -17.11 23.42
N ASP A 135 -9.73 -17.17 23.98
CA ASP A 135 -9.99 -16.80 25.38
C ASP A 135 -9.26 -17.72 26.37
N ASP A 136 -9.16 -19.02 26.04
CA ASP A 136 -8.38 -19.95 26.84
C ASP A 136 -6.88 -19.68 26.73
N ALA A 137 -6.39 -19.28 25.57
CA ALA A 137 -5.00 -18.87 25.41
C ALA A 137 -4.69 -17.61 26.25
N ILE A 138 -5.56 -16.61 26.20
CA ILE A 138 -5.43 -15.40 26.98
C ILE A 138 -5.34 -15.72 28.47
N LYS A 139 -6.25 -16.55 28.99
CA LYS A 139 -6.28 -16.94 30.41
C LYS A 139 -5.07 -17.79 30.81
N LYS A 140 -4.73 -18.81 30.02
CA LYS A 140 -3.63 -19.72 30.29
C LYS A 140 -2.27 -19.04 30.32
N PHE A 141 -2.04 -18.11 29.36
CA PHE A 141 -0.74 -17.47 29.21
C PHE A 141 -0.67 -16.09 29.86
N GLY A 142 -1.78 -15.59 30.43
CA GLY A 142 -1.83 -14.24 30.98
C GLY A 142 -1.55 -13.18 29.94
N LEU A 143 -2.11 -13.36 28.72
CA LEU A 143 -1.87 -12.41 27.63
C LEU A 143 -2.59 -11.10 27.88
N PRO A 144 -1.98 -9.95 27.58
CA PRO A 144 -2.64 -8.68 27.70
C PRO A 144 -3.77 -8.55 26.67
N THR A 145 -4.93 -8.10 27.11
CA THR A 145 -6.10 -7.83 26.24
C THR A 145 -6.19 -6.38 25.78
N THR A 146 -5.39 -5.52 26.39
CA THR A 146 -5.28 -4.09 26.06
C THR A 146 -3.82 -3.75 25.79
N ILE A 147 -3.58 -2.68 25.06
CA ILE A 147 -2.22 -2.18 24.87
C ILE A 147 -1.83 -1.41 26.12
N GLU A 148 -0.92 -2.01 26.88
CA GLU A 148 -0.31 -1.38 28.04
C GLU A 148 1.06 -0.84 27.65
N ASN A 149 1.33 0.42 28.00
CA ASN A 149 2.63 1.06 27.77
C ASN A 149 3.11 0.99 26.30
N PRO A 150 2.44 1.68 25.38
CA PRO A 150 2.89 1.72 24.00
C PRO A 150 4.33 2.26 23.93
N VAL A 151 5.21 1.50 23.30
CA VAL A 151 6.62 1.86 23.11
C VAL A 151 6.90 2.08 21.64
N ALA A 152 7.97 2.83 21.33
CA ALA A 152 8.49 2.88 19.97
C ALA A 152 9.01 1.49 19.59
N GLY A 153 8.40 0.86 18.58
CA GLY A 153 8.85 -0.45 18.09
C GLY A 153 10.16 -0.36 17.33
N SER A 154 10.81 -1.51 17.15
CA SER A 154 12.06 -1.61 16.36
C SER A 154 11.84 -1.37 14.86
N LYS A 155 10.61 -1.52 14.38
CA LYS A 155 10.20 -1.29 13.00
C LYS A 155 8.99 -0.36 13.00
N ILE A 156 9.14 0.80 12.38
CA ILE A 156 8.07 1.79 12.26
C ILE A 156 7.77 1.97 10.78
N SER A 157 6.52 1.92 10.43
CA SER A 157 6.05 2.26 9.08
C SER A 157 5.23 3.54 9.15
N GLY A 158 5.61 4.52 8.37
CA GLY A 158 4.92 5.80 8.28
C GLY A 158 4.67 6.18 6.83
N VAL A 159 3.56 6.85 6.59
CA VAL A 159 3.20 7.39 5.29
C VAL A 159 3.15 8.91 5.38
N LYS A 160 3.81 9.57 4.45
CA LYS A 160 3.84 11.03 4.43
C LYS A 160 2.46 11.61 4.11
N ASP A 161 2.06 12.70 4.78
CA ASP A 161 0.77 13.35 4.60
C ASP A 161 0.42 13.73 3.16
N ASN A 162 1.43 14.05 2.37
CA ASN A 162 1.26 14.43 0.97
C ASN A 162 1.58 13.29 0.00
N PHE A 163 1.41 12.05 0.44
CA PHE A 163 1.59 10.88 -0.40
C PHE A 163 0.73 10.96 -1.66
N LYS A 164 1.29 10.49 -2.78
CA LYS A 164 0.60 10.34 -4.05
C LYS A 164 0.89 8.96 -4.62
N MET A 165 -0.10 8.37 -5.28
CA MET A 165 0.10 7.16 -6.05
C MET A 165 1.12 7.40 -7.17
N PRO A 166 1.91 6.38 -7.54
CA PRO A 166 2.87 6.52 -8.62
C PRO A 166 2.17 6.85 -9.93
N GLN A 167 2.70 7.82 -10.65
CA GLN A 167 2.25 8.16 -11.99
C GLN A 167 3.37 7.95 -12.99
N ILE A 168 3.03 7.38 -14.13
CA ILE A 168 3.96 7.11 -15.21
C ILE A 168 3.46 7.83 -16.46
N TRP A 169 4.33 8.56 -17.12
CA TRP A 169 4.09 9.04 -18.47
C TRP A 169 4.56 7.98 -19.46
N LYS A 170 3.66 7.56 -20.35
CA LYS A 170 3.97 6.61 -21.42
C LYS A 170 3.63 7.22 -22.76
N THR A 171 4.52 7.01 -23.72
CA THR A 171 4.33 7.36 -25.12
C THR A 171 4.65 6.14 -25.97
N SER A 172 3.82 5.88 -26.96
CA SER A 172 4.02 4.78 -27.94
C SER A 172 3.73 5.27 -29.34
N LEU A 173 4.47 4.71 -30.31
CA LEU A 173 4.24 4.87 -31.74
C LEU A 173 4.43 3.49 -32.38
N ALA A 174 3.52 3.12 -33.24
CA ALA A 174 3.58 1.85 -33.97
C ALA A 174 3.16 2.05 -35.42
N VAL A 175 3.71 1.23 -36.28
CA VAL A 175 3.38 1.17 -37.71
C VAL A 175 3.01 -0.28 -38.04
N ASP A 176 1.82 -0.48 -38.56
CA ASP A 176 1.33 -1.78 -39.01
C ASP A 176 1.29 -1.74 -40.52
N TYR A 177 2.04 -2.63 -41.18
CA TYR A 177 2.10 -2.76 -42.65
C TYR A 177 1.70 -4.16 -43.04
N GLN A 178 0.73 -4.28 -43.97
CA GLN A 178 0.31 -5.54 -44.55
C GLN A 178 1.24 -5.85 -45.72
N LEU A 179 2.00 -6.92 -45.57
CA LEU A 179 2.83 -7.44 -46.69
C LEU A 179 1.93 -8.01 -47.78
N PRO A 180 2.34 -7.87 -49.06
CA PRO A 180 1.60 -8.40 -50.21
C PRO A 180 1.52 -9.92 -50.20
#